data_1fc5b936bd80a7beaeb96bcd9f3dce77
#
_entry.id   1fc5b936bd80a7beaeb96bcd9f3dce77
#
_cell.length_a   1.000
_cell.length_b   1.000
_cell.length_c   1.000
_cell.angle_alpha   90.00
_cell.angle_beta   90.00
_cell.angle_gamma   90.00
#
_symmetry.space_group_name_H-M   'P 1'
#
loop_
_entity.id
_entity.type
_entity.pdbx_description
1 polymer ?
#
loop_
_entity_poly.entity_id
_entity_poly.type
_entity_poly.pdbx_seq_one_letter_code
_entity_poly.pdbx_strand_id
1 'polypeptide(L)'
;MPVAAREASIYTGITLAEYYRDMGYHTAIMADSTSRWAEALREISGRLEEMPADEGFPAYLPSRLSEFYERAGYVKNLNGTEGSITIIGAVSPQGSDFSEPVTQNTKRFTRCFWALDKSLAYSRHYPAINWNTSYSEYVNDLSAWYYDNAGPEFMNYRDELCSILLEENLSLIHI
;
A
#
# COMPACT_ATOMS: atom_id res chain seq x y z
N MET A 1 -16.22 -6.00 -15.78
CA MET A 1 -14.97 -5.89 -16.56
C MET A 1 -14.46 -7.30 -16.85
N PRO A 2 -14.10 -7.67 -18.09
CA PRO A 2 -13.55 -9.00 -18.40
C PRO A 2 -12.25 -9.26 -17.63
N VAL A 3 -11.98 -10.53 -17.32
CA VAL A 3 -10.82 -10.94 -16.49
C VAL A 3 -9.50 -10.46 -17.07
N ALA A 4 -9.29 -10.67 -18.38
CA ALA A 4 -8.07 -10.22 -19.06
C ALA A 4 -7.90 -8.70 -19.03
N ALA A 5 -8.99 -7.94 -19.08
CA ALA A 5 -8.93 -6.49 -18.98
C ALA A 5 -8.63 -6.01 -17.55
N ARG A 6 -9.08 -6.74 -16.52
CA ARG A 6 -8.71 -6.49 -15.13
C ARG A 6 -7.22 -6.73 -14.90
N GLU A 7 -6.71 -7.83 -15.43
CA GLU A 7 -5.29 -8.16 -15.33
C GLU A 7 -4.44 -7.10 -16.05
N ALA A 8 -4.78 -6.73 -17.28
CA ALA A 8 -4.05 -5.76 -18.07
C ALA A 8 -4.13 -4.32 -17.54
N SER A 9 -5.15 -3.96 -16.76
CA SER A 9 -5.41 -2.59 -16.32
C SER A 9 -4.27 -2.03 -15.46
N ILE A 10 -3.63 -2.88 -14.64
CA ILE A 10 -2.57 -2.43 -13.74
C ILE A 10 -1.31 -2.02 -14.54
N TYR A 11 -0.98 -2.76 -15.59
CA TYR A 11 0.15 -2.46 -16.47
C TYR A 11 -0.12 -1.21 -17.30
N THR A 12 -1.35 -1.02 -17.76
CA THR A 12 -1.75 0.20 -18.45
C THR A 12 -1.62 1.42 -17.53
N GLY A 13 -2.08 1.32 -16.29
CA GLY A 13 -2.00 2.39 -15.31
C GLY A 13 -0.56 2.78 -15.00
N ILE A 14 0.31 1.81 -14.74
CA ILE A 14 1.71 2.10 -14.44
C ILE A 14 2.46 2.68 -15.63
N THR A 15 2.17 2.20 -16.85
CA THR A 15 2.79 2.73 -18.07
C THR A 15 2.43 4.19 -18.30
N LEU A 16 1.17 4.58 -18.06
CA LEU A 16 0.75 5.98 -18.16
C LEU A 16 1.46 6.84 -17.09
N ALA A 17 1.58 6.36 -15.86
CA ALA A 17 2.28 7.08 -14.81
C ALA A 17 3.78 7.27 -15.13
N GLU A 18 4.43 6.24 -15.68
CA GLU A 18 5.83 6.33 -16.12
C GLU A 18 6.01 7.32 -17.27
N TYR A 19 5.08 7.33 -18.20
CA TYR A 19 5.11 8.29 -19.29
C TYR A 19 5.12 9.74 -18.77
N TYR A 20 4.25 10.09 -17.83
CA TYR A 20 4.23 11.42 -17.23
C TYR A 20 5.44 11.66 -16.32
N ARG A 21 5.92 10.67 -15.56
CA ARG A 21 7.15 10.78 -14.79
C ARG A 21 8.34 11.16 -15.68
N ASP A 22 8.47 10.50 -16.81
CA ASP A 22 9.58 10.72 -17.76
C ASP A 22 9.52 12.10 -18.43
N MET A 23 8.34 12.74 -18.42
CA MET A 23 8.15 14.14 -18.80
C MET A 23 8.52 15.14 -17.67
N GLY A 24 8.90 14.65 -16.48
CA GLY A 24 9.29 15.48 -15.34
C GLY A 24 8.15 15.77 -14.36
N TYR A 25 7.05 15.02 -14.39
CA TYR A 25 5.95 15.20 -13.46
C TYR A 25 6.07 14.26 -12.24
N HIS A 26 5.49 14.70 -11.13
CA HIS A 26 5.23 13.84 -9.98
C HIS A 26 3.83 13.24 -10.12
N THR A 27 3.76 11.92 -10.26
CA THR A 27 2.52 11.20 -10.53
C THR A 27 2.09 10.36 -9.35
N ALA A 28 0.80 10.16 -9.18
CA ALA A 28 0.24 9.24 -8.18
C ALA A 28 -0.73 8.27 -8.84
N ILE A 29 -0.58 6.98 -8.53
CA ILE A 29 -1.50 5.92 -8.94
C ILE A 29 -2.31 5.50 -7.72
N MET A 30 -3.62 5.52 -7.85
CA MET A 30 -4.55 4.98 -6.86
C MET A 30 -5.18 3.72 -7.45
N ALA A 31 -4.67 2.55 -7.02
CA ALA A 31 -5.14 1.25 -7.48
C ALA A 31 -6.22 0.72 -6.53
N ASP A 32 -7.48 0.90 -6.87
CA ASP A 32 -8.64 0.39 -6.13
C ASP A 32 -9.34 -0.71 -6.95
N SER A 33 -9.13 -1.98 -6.65
CA SER A 33 -8.21 -2.49 -5.64
C SER A 33 -7.28 -3.54 -6.27
N THR A 34 -6.10 -3.70 -5.71
CA THR A 34 -5.14 -4.74 -6.13
C THR A 34 -5.66 -6.16 -5.83
N SER A 35 -6.58 -6.32 -4.88
CA SER A 35 -7.27 -7.59 -4.65
C SER A 35 -8.05 -8.07 -5.87
N ARG A 36 -8.69 -7.16 -6.61
CA ARG A 36 -9.42 -7.50 -7.85
C ARG A 36 -8.49 -7.91 -8.98
N TRP A 37 -7.30 -7.35 -9.01
CA TRP A 37 -6.26 -7.80 -9.93
C TRP A 37 -5.74 -9.19 -9.56
N ALA A 38 -5.48 -9.46 -8.28
CA ALA A 38 -5.07 -10.78 -7.80
C ALA A 38 -6.14 -11.85 -8.07
N GLU A 39 -7.43 -11.53 -7.90
CA GLU A 39 -8.54 -12.42 -8.31
C GLU A 39 -8.50 -12.74 -9.81
N ALA A 40 -8.18 -11.75 -10.64
CA ALA A 40 -8.05 -11.99 -12.08
C ALA A 40 -6.88 -12.92 -12.42
N LEU A 41 -5.73 -12.74 -11.75
CA LEU A 41 -4.58 -13.66 -11.87
C LEU A 41 -4.96 -15.09 -11.46
N ARG A 42 -5.68 -15.25 -10.34
CA ARG A 42 -6.16 -16.56 -9.88
C ARG A 42 -7.11 -17.22 -10.90
N GLU A 43 -8.02 -16.45 -11.49
CA GLU A 43 -8.94 -16.98 -12.50
C GLU A 43 -8.21 -17.38 -13.78
N ILE A 44 -7.23 -16.61 -14.24
CA ILE A 44 -6.43 -16.91 -15.43
C ILE A 44 -5.59 -18.16 -15.20
N SER A 45 -4.87 -18.26 -14.09
CA SER A 45 -4.05 -19.44 -13.76
C SER A 45 -4.88 -20.70 -13.63
N GLY A 46 -6.09 -20.61 -13.05
CA GLY A 46 -7.03 -21.72 -12.99
C GLY A 46 -7.50 -22.20 -14.36
N ARG A 47 -7.73 -21.29 -15.31
CA ARG A 47 -8.09 -21.64 -16.70
C ARG A 47 -6.92 -22.25 -17.49
N LEU A 48 -5.70 -21.90 -17.12
CA LEU A 48 -4.48 -22.47 -17.70
C LEU A 48 -4.04 -23.77 -17.02
N GLU A 49 -4.83 -24.26 -16.05
CA GLU A 49 -4.55 -25.48 -15.28
C GLU A 49 -3.17 -25.45 -14.58
N GLU A 50 -2.70 -24.25 -14.20
CA GLU A 50 -1.47 -24.07 -13.43
C GLU A 50 -1.66 -24.60 -12.01
N MET A 51 -0.58 -25.13 -11.42
CA MET A 51 -0.63 -25.63 -10.03
C MET A 51 -0.90 -24.47 -9.06
N PRO A 52 -2.00 -24.50 -8.31
CA PRO A 52 -2.32 -23.45 -7.35
C PRO A 52 -1.38 -23.51 -6.12
N ALA A 53 -1.03 -22.34 -5.59
CA ALA A 53 -0.39 -22.18 -4.30
C ALA A 53 -1.44 -21.82 -3.22
N ASP A 54 -1.06 -21.05 -2.22
CA ASP A 54 -1.91 -20.67 -1.10
C ASP A 54 -3.24 -20.06 -1.56
N GLU A 55 -4.35 -20.53 -1.01
CA GLU A 55 -5.72 -20.08 -1.29
C GLU A 55 -6.10 -20.09 -2.81
N GLY A 56 -5.44 -20.91 -3.59
CA GLY A 56 -5.70 -21.01 -5.03
C GLY A 56 -5.10 -19.89 -5.87
N PHE A 57 -4.25 -19.05 -5.31
CA PHE A 57 -3.48 -18.07 -6.06
C PHE A 57 -2.30 -18.72 -6.77
N PRO A 58 -1.83 -18.17 -7.92
CA PRO A 58 -0.63 -18.66 -8.56
C PRO A 58 0.62 -18.41 -7.70
N ALA A 59 1.59 -19.31 -7.78
CA ALA A 59 2.85 -19.21 -7.03
C ALA A 59 3.66 -17.95 -7.35
N TYR A 60 3.43 -17.32 -8.49
CA TYR A 60 4.08 -16.09 -8.93
C TYR A 60 3.36 -14.79 -8.47
N LEU A 61 2.28 -14.89 -7.69
CA LEU A 61 1.59 -13.69 -7.17
C LEU A 61 2.53 -12.74 -6.42
N PRO A 62 3.42 -13.20 -5.51
CA PRO A 62 4.34 -12.32 -4.82
C PRO A 62 5.26 -11.53 -5.76
N SER A 63 5.84 -12.19 -6.78
CA SER A 63 6.73 -11.53 -7.73
C SER A 63 5.98 -10.49 -8.58
N ARG A 64 4.75 -10.77 -8.99
CA ARG A 64 3.92 -9.80 -9.71
C ARG A 64 3.57 -8.57 -8.90
N LEU A 65 3.26 -8.75 -7.60
CA LEU A 65 3.04 -7.63 -6.69
C LEU A 65 4.32 -6.81 -6.48
N SER A 66 5.46 -7.48 -6.28
CA SER A 66 6.75 -6.81 -6.16
C SER A 66 7.08 -5.99 -7.40
N GLU A 67 7.01 -6.58 -8.59
CA GLU A 67 7.25 -5.91 -9.87
C GLU A 67 6.40 -4.64 -10.03
N PHE A 68 5.15 -4.66 -9.58
CA PHE A 68 4.28 -3.49 -9.64
C PHE A 68 4.71 -2.39 -8.67
N TYR A 69 4.93 -2.72 -7.40
CA TYR A 69 5.27 -1.73 -6.38
C TYR A 69 6.70 -1.19 -6.52
N GLU A 70 7.64 -1.97 -7.06
CA GLU A 70 9.01 -1.52 -7.36
C GLU A 70 9.08 -0.40 -8.40
N ARG A 71 8.01 -0.19 -9.17
CA ARG A 71 7.92 0.91 -10.14
C ARG A 71 7.74 2.27 -9.47
N ALA A 72 7.35 2.32 -8.19
CA ALA A 72 7.29 3.54 -7.41
C ALA A 72 8.70 4.05 -7.07
N GLY A 73 8.90 5.33 -7.15
CA GLY A 73 10.17 5.95 -6.79
C GLY A 73 10.37 7.33 -7.38
N TYR A 74 11.43 7.98 -6.91
CA TYR A 74 11.91 9.26 -7.41
C TYR A 74 13.11 9.02 -8.32
N VAL A 75 13.07 9.55 -9.52
CA VAL A 75 14.09 9.29 -10.55
C VAL A 75 14.56 10.57 -11.22
N LYS A 76 15.80 10.55 -11.69
CA LYS A 76 16.33 11.53 -12.61
C LYS A 76 16.21 10.99 -14.03
N ASN A 77 15.44 11.70 -14.84
CA ASN A 77 15.12 11.32 -16.21
C ASN A 77 16.32 11.53 -17.15
N LEU A 78 16.30 10.84 -18.29
CA LEU A 78 17.36 10.95 -19.31
C LEU A 78 17.48 12.36 -19.90
N ASN A 79 16.38 13.12 -19.91
CA ASN A 79 16.34 14.53 -20.36
C ASN A 79 16.85 15.52 -19.30
N GLY A 80 17.30 15.04 -18.13
CA GLY A 80 17.82 15.85 -17.03
C GLY A 80 16.75 16.41 -16.09
N THR A 81 15.45 16.17 -16.35
CA THR A 81 14.38 16.51 -15.42
C THR A 81 14.26 15.47 -14.30
N GLU A 82 13.53 15.80 -13.25
CA GLU A 82 13.24 14.89 -12.15
C GLU A 82 11.74 14.60 -12.13
N GLY A 83 11.39 13.36 -11.77
CA GLY A 83 10.00 12.93 -11.67
C GLY A 83 9.84 11.81 -10.65
N SER A 84 8.60 11.59 -10.22
CA SER A 84 8.32 10.51 -9.26
C SER A 84 7.01 9.79 -9.56
N ILE A 85 6.92 8.55 -9.09
CA ILE A 85 5.68 7.79 -9.02
C ILE A 85 5.43 7.41 -7.57
N THR A 86 4.24 7.75 -7.09
CA THR A 86 3.71 7.26 -5.82
C THR A 86 2.58 6.28 -6.11
N ILE A 87 2.65 5.07 -5.54
CA ILE A 87 1.61 4.05 -5.70
C ILE A 87 0.85 3.90 -4.38
N ILE A 88 -0.46 4.06 -4.45
CA ILE A 88 -1.40 3.83 -3.35
C ILE A 88 -2.26 2.64 -3.76
N GLY A 89 -1.95 1.46 -3.23
CA GLY A 89 -2.70 0.25 -3.51
C GLY A 89 -3.72 -0.04 -2.42
N ALA A 90 -5.00 -0.04 -2.76
CA ALA A 90 -6.04 -0.52 -1.86
C ALA A 90 -6.09 -2.05 -1.89
N VAL A 91 -6.19 -2.64 -0.72
CA VAL A 91 -6.40 -4.08 -0.54
C VAL A 91 -7.72 -4.29 0.20
N SER A 92 -8.54 -5.20 -0.28
CA SER A 92 -9.86 -5.50 0.29
C SER A 92 -9.92 -6.95 0.77
N PRO A 93 -9.30 -7.28 1.92
CA PRO A 93 -9.29 -8.63 2.44
C PRO A 93 -10.70 -9.07 2.85
N GLN A 94 -11.07 -10.30 2.52
CA GLN A 94 -12.35 -10.87 2.91
C GLN A 94 -12.45 -10.97 4.44
N GLY A 95 -13.57 -10.52 5.00
CA GLY A 95 -13.78 -10.58 6.45
C GLY A 95 -12.85 -9.69 7.29
N SER A 96 -12.07 -8.78 6.67
CA SER A 96 -10.99 -8.02 7.32
C SER A 96 -9.85 -8.90 7.83
N ASP A 97 -9.66 -10.05 7.21
CA ASP A 97 -8.57 -10.97 7.54
C ASP A 97 -7.27 -10.52 6.83
N PHE A 98 -6.39 -9.88 7.58
CA PHE A 98 -5.08 -9.45 7.08
C PHE A 98 -4.08 -10.60 6.87
N SER A 99 -4.45 -11.85 7.16
CA SER A 99 -3.61 -13.03 6.89
C SER A 99 -3.71 -13.54 5.45
N GLU A 100 -4.69 -13.03 4.67
CA GLU A 100 -4.85 -13.34 3.25
C GLU A 100 -3.54 -13.13 2.47
N PRO A 101 -3.19 -14.03 1.51
CA PRO A 101 -1.92 -13.96 0.77
C PRO A 101 -1.66 -12.63 0.06
N VAL A 102 -2.68 -12.01 -0.51
CA VAL A 102 -2.55 -10.70 -1.20
C VAL A 102 -2.13 -9.61 -0.23
N THR A 103 -2.81 -9.54 0.93
CA THR A 103 -2.52 -8.55 1.97
C THR A 103 -1.13 -8.76 2.57
N GLN A 104 -0.78 -10.00 2.91
CA GLN A 104 0.51 -10.33 3.49
C GLN A 104 1.67 -9.99 2.53
N ASN A 105 1.56 -10.37 1.25
CA ASN A 105 2.58 -10.04 0.28
C ASN A 105 2.66 -8.53 0.02
N THR A 106 1.52 -7.83 -0.05
CA THR A 106 1.53 -6.37 -0.19
C THR A 106 2.25 -5.70 0.97
N LYS A 107 1.95 -6.07 2.22
CA LYS A 107 2.64 -5.55 3.41
C LYS A 107 4.13 -5.84 3.41
N ARG A 108 4.55 -6.98 2.84
CA ARG A 108 5.97 -7.35 2.73
C ARG A 108 6.75 -6.45 1.77
N PHE A 109 6.11 -5.97 0.70
CA PHE A 109 6.77 -5.15 -0.32
C PHE A 109 6.58 -3.65 -0.12
N THR A 110 5.58 -3.25 0.69
CA THR A 110 5.32 -1.83 0.98
C THR A 110 5.81 -1.47 2.37
N ARG A 111 6.43 -0.30 2.51
CA ARG A 111 6.97 0.20 3.78
C ARG A 111 6.00 1.12 4.54
N CYS A 112 4.81 1.32 3.98
CA CYS A 112 3.76 2.11 4.59
C CYS A 112 2.42 1.37 4.46
N PHE A 113 1.69 1.26 5.55
CA PHE A 113 0.39 0.59 5.59
C PHE A 113 -0.61 1.37 6.43
N TRP A 114 -1.78 1.62 5.85
CA TRP A 114 -2.92 2.23 6.52
C TRP A 114 -3.99 1.18 6.75
N ALA A 115 -4.16 0.77 7.99
CA ALA A 115 -5.16 -0.21 8.37
C ALA A 115 -6.51 0.48 8.55
N LEU A 116 -7.47 0.18 7.68
CA LEU A 116 -8.84 0.65 7.83
C LEU A 116 -9.57 -0.21 8.87
N ASP A 117 -10.28 0.43 9.78
CA ASP A 117 -11.01 -0.22 10.87
C ASP A 117 -12.52 0.04 10.75
N LYS A 118 -13.28 -1.06 10.74
CA LYS A 118 -14.74 -0.99 10.64
C LYS A 118 -15.39 -0.42 11.91
N SER A 119 -14.81 -0.66 13.08
CA SER A 119 -15.35 -0.14 14.34
C SER A 119 -15.28 1.37 14.39
N LEU A 120 -14.16 1.95 13.93
CA LEU A 120 -13.99 3.39 13.78
C LEU A 120 -15.00 3.97 12.78
N ALA A 121 -15.22 3.29 11.65
CA ALA A 121 -16.22 3.72 10.66
C ALA A 121 -17.64 3.68 11.21
N TYR A 122 -18.03 2.65 11.97
CA TYR A 122 -19.32 2.56 12.61
C TYR A 122 -19.53 3.62 13.68
N SER A 123 -18.49 3.99 14.42
CA SER A 123 -18.54 5.11 15.38
C SER A 123 -18.50 6.48 14.70
N ARG A 124 -18.48 6.54 13.36
CA ARG A 124 -18.38 7.75 12.53
C ARG A 124 -17.08 8.53 12.76
N HIS A 125 -16.02 7.84 13.17
CA HIS A 125 -14.68 8.40 13.26
C HIS A 125 -14.01 8.32 11.89
N TYR A 126 -13.74 9.46 11.26
CA TYR A 126 -13.12 9.55 9.95
C TYR A 126 -11.90 10.47 9.97
N PRO A 127 -10.81 10.09 9.29
CA PRO A 127 -10.60 8.84 8.55
C PRO A 127 -10.59 7.62 9.48
N ALA A 128 -11.24 6.51 9.04
CA ALA A 128 -11.36 5.28 9.82
C ALA A 128 -10.06 4.45 9.76
N ILE A 129 -8.95 5.09 10.09
CA ILE A 129 -7.60 4.49 10.08
C ILE A 129 -7.21 4.16 11.52
N ASN A 130 -6.90 2.89 11.76
CA ASN A 130 -6.43 2.44 13.04
C ASN A 130 -4.94 2.81 13.21
N TRP A 131 -4.65 3.74 14.11
CA TRP A 131 -3.30 4.25 14.35
C TRP A 131 -2.34 3.26 15.00
N ASN A 132 -2.85 2.25 15.72
CA ASN A 132 -2.01 1.23 16.38
C ASN A 132 -1.51 0.16 15.43
N THR A 133 -2.29 -0.15 14.38
CA THR A 133 -1.93 -1.17 13.38
C THR A 133 -1.35 -0.57 12.10
N SER A 134 -1.52 0.72 11.89
CA SER A 134 -0.93 1.47 10.78
C SER A 134 0.52 1.81 11.07
N TYR A 135 1.36 1.80 10.04
CA TYR A 135 2.78 2.14 10.18
C TYR A 135 3.36 2.77 8.92
N SER A 136 4.48 3.45 9.11
CA SER A 136 5.35 3.91 8.04
C SER A 136 6.80 3.76 8.48
N GLU A 137 7.56 2.97 7.76
CA GLU A 137 9.00 2.79 7.99
C GLU A 137 9.82 3.98 7.50
N TYR A 138 9.27 4.79 6.60
CA TYR A 138 9.96 5.96 6.05
C TYR A 138 10.23 7.05 7.07
N VAL A 139 9.52 7.09 8.19
CA VAL A 139 9.68 8.14 9.20
C VAL A 139 11.11 8.21 9.75
N ASN A 140 11.71 7.05 9.98
CA ASN A 140 13.09 6.97 10.48
C ASN A 140 14.10 7.39 9.42
N ASP A 141 13.90 6.99 8.17
CA ASP A 141 14.78 7.35 7.04
C ASP A 141 14.70 8.86 6.74
N LEU A 142 13.54 9.48 6.98
CA LEU A 142 13.29 10.90 6.76
C LEU A 142 13.48 11.76 8.02
N SER A 143 14.05 11.23 9.10
CA SER A 143 14.22 11.94 10.38
C SER A 143 14.99 13.27 10.23
N ALA A 144 16.03 13.31 9.41
CA ALA A 144 16.77 14.52 9.11
C ALA A 144 15.91 15.57 8.39
N TRP A 145 15.10 15.13 7.43
CA TRP A 145 14.17 16.01 6.73
C TRP A 145 13.11 16.60 7.68
N TYR A 146 12.56 15.79 8.59
CA TYR A 146 11.61 16.27 9.59
C TYR A 146 12.26 17.25 10.56
N TYR A 147 13.51 16.99 10.96
CA TYR A 147 14.27 17.91 11.82
C TYR A 147 14.39 19.30 11.19
N ASP A 148 14.74 19.34 9.89
CA ASP A 148 14.98 20.60 9.17
C ASP A 148 13.67 21.34 8.82
N ASN A 149 12.57 20.61 8.52
CA ASN A 149 11.35 21.20 7.99
C ASN A 149 10.19 21.28 8.98
N ALA A 150 10.13 20.39 9.97
CA ALA A 150 9.07 20.36 11.00
C ALA A 150 9.56 20.75 12.39
N GLY A 151 10.88 20.88 12.57
CA GLY A 151 11.52 21.27 13.80
C GLY A 151 12.15 20.10 14.57
N PRO A 152 13.13 20.41 15.46
CA PRO A 152 13.92 19.40 16.17
C PRO A 152 13.12 18.51 17.12
N GLU A 153 11.98 19.02 17.61
CA GLU A 153 11.11 18.32 18.57
C GLU A 153 10.10 17.38 17.90
N PHE A 154 9.99 17.37 16.57
CA PHE A 154 8.96 16.62 15.84
C PHE A 154 8.95 15.14 16.19
N MET A 155 10.11 14.49 16.21
CA MET A 155 10.22 13.07 16.52
C MET A 155 9.80 12.75 17.95
N ASN A 156 10.17 13.61 18.90
CA ASN A 156 9.81 13.48 20.33
C ASN A 156 8.28 13.60 20.51
N TYR A 157 7.65 14.60 19.91
CA TYR A 157 6.19 14.78 19.98
C TYR A 157 5.44 13.63 19.32
N ARG A 158 5.96 13.11 18.22
CA ARG A 158 5.38 11.93 17.56
C ARG A 158 5.41 10.72 18.48
N ASP A 159 6.53 10.45 19.13
CA ASP A 159 6.69 9.28 19.98
C ASP A 159 5.87 9.40 21.27
N GLU A 160 5.77 10.59 21.84
CA GLU A 160 4.88 10.90 22.97
C GLU A 160 3.41 10.69 22.57
N LEU A 161 2.98 11.20 21.42
CA LEU A 161 1.63 10.99 20.92
C LEU A 161 1.31 9.51 20.70
N CYS A 162 2.24 8.76 20.12
CA CYS A 162 2.06 7.31 19.94
C CYS A 162 1.91 6.59 21.30
N SER A 163 2.66 6.99 22.32
CA SER A 163 2.57 6.42 23.66
C SER A 163 1.20 6.69 24.30
N ILE A 164 0.72 7.94 24.21
CA ILE A 164 -0.61 8.34 24.73
C ILE A 164 -1.72 7.54 24.04
N LEU A 165 -1.67 7.40 22.71
CA LEU A 165 -2.68 6.67 21.94
C LEU A 165 -2.69 5.17 22.28
N LEU A 166 -1.53 4.58 22.61
CA LEU A 166 -1.44 3.20 23.07
C LEU A 166 -2.04 3.02 24.46
N GLU A 167 -1.77 3.95 25.38
CA GLU A 167 -2.33 3.92 26.74
C GLU A 167 -3.85 4.09 26.72
N GLU A 168 -4.39 5.00 25.93
CA GLU A 168 -5.83 5.20 25.78
C GLU A 168 -6.52 3.93 25.27
N ASN A 169 -5.93 3.25 24.30
CA ASN A 169 -6.48 1.99 23.76
C ASN A 169 -6.48 0.87 24.81
N LEU A 170 -5.45 0.79 25.66
CA LEU A 170 -5.40 -0.16 26.77
C LEU A 170 -6.47 0.15 27.84
N SER A 171 -6.78 1.42 28.08
CA SER A 171 -7.81 1.81 29.05
C SER A 171 -9.22 1.43 28.62
N LEU A 172 -9.50 1.47 27.30
CA LEU A 172 -10.80 1.08 26.72
C LEU A 172 -11.05 -0.44 26.76
N ILE A 173 -10.01 -1.26 26.85
CA ILE A 173 -10.13 -2.73 26.98
C ILE A 173 -10.54 -3.14 28.41
N HIS A 174 -10.35 -2.26 29.38
CA HIS A 174 -10.64 -2.55 30.81
C HIS A 174 -11.97 -1.95 31.30
N ILE A 175 -12.79 -1.36 30.43
CA ILE A 175 -14.16 -0.90 30.69
C ILE A 175 -15.15 -1.86 30.02
#